data_5e61600ae8d1b2917e138866cc390f8f
#
_entry.id   5e61600ae8d1b2917e138866cc390f8f
#
_cell.length_a   1.000
_cell.length_b   1.000
_cell.length_c   1.000
_cell.angle_alpha   90.00
_cell.angle_beta   90.00
_cell.angle_gamma   90.00
#
_symmetry.space_group_name_H-M   'P 1'
#
loop_
_entity.id
_entity.type
_entity.pdbx_description
1 polymer ?
#
loop_
_entity_poly.entity_id
_entity_poly.type
_entity_poly.pdbx_seq_one_letter_code
_entity_poly.pdbx_strand_id
1 'polypeptide(L)'
;DIVQRIAAEGHQVGNHSYDHADLHSLTAAQALADLEKNDALLRELLGDGDYWVRPPYGLCSDREAESLTVPLVNWSVDTEDWKSKDAEKILDIIYRDAGDGDIILLHDRYLNSVDAALRAVDHLQQQGYRFVTVAELLALKGVEPEGGEVYRSVS
;
A
#
# COMPACT_ATOMS: atom_id res chain seq x y z
N ASP A 1 15.24 -12.14 -7.76
CA ASP A 1 14.99 -11.77 -6.36
C ASP A 1 13.47 -11.62 -6.17
N ILE A 2 12.97 -11.64 -4.91
CA ILE A 2 11.51 -11.64 -4.63
C ILE A 2 10.84 -10.36 -5.14
N VAL A 3 11.45 -9.20 -4.96
CA VAL A 3 10.89 -7.91 -5.40
C VAL A 3 10.73 -7.87 -6.92
N GLN A 4 11.71 -8.35 -7.65
CA GLN A 4 11.66 -8.45 -9.12
C GLN A 4 10.55 -9.42 -9.57
N ARG A 5 10.36 -10.52 -8.83
CA ARG A 5 9.28 -11.46 -9.11
C ARG A 5 7.91 -10.84 -8.86
N ILE A 6 7.72 -10.12 -7.74
CA ILE A 6 6.47 -9.38 -7.43
C ILE A 6 6.11 -8.45 -8.59
N ALA A 7 7.05 -7.63 -9.06
CA ALA A 7 6.84 -6.74 -10.18
C ALA A 7 6.52 -7.50 -11.49
N ALA A 8 7.27 -8.58 -11.79
CA ALA A 8 7.06 -9.39 -12.99
C ALA A 8 5.71 -10.13 -13.01
N GLU A 9 5.14 -10.44 -11.85
CA GLU A 9 3.80 -11.03 -11.71
C GLU A 9 2.67 -9.98 -11.77
N GLY A 10 2.99 -8.70 -12.02
CA GLY A 10 2.01 -7.64 -12.25
C GLY A 10 1.53 -6.91 -11.00
N HIS A 11 2.18 -7.13 -9.86
CA HIS A 11 1.89 -6.36 -8.64
C HIS A 11 2.52 -4.97 -8.69
N GLN A 12 1.83 -3.98 -8.14
CA GLN A 12 2.38 -2.64 -7.97
C GLN A 12 3.34 -2.60 -6.79
N VAL A 13 4.58 -2.25 -7.06
CA VAL A 13 5.59 -2.03 -6.01
C VAL A 13 5.61 -0.55 -5.65
N GLY A 14 5.57 -0.25 -4.36
CA GLY A 14 5.61 1.11 -3.83
C GLY A 14 6.79 1.34 -2.89
N ASN A 15 7.02 2.60 -2.57
CA ASN A 15 8.03 3.06 -1.62
C ASN A 15 7.44 3.16 -0.22
N HIS A 16 8.04 2.46 0.75
CA HIS A 16 7.58 2.46 2.15
C HIS A 16 8.65 2.97 3.11
N SER A 17 9.39 3.99 2.68
CA SER A 17 10.59 4.53 3.30
C SER A 17 11.78 3.55 3.34
N TYR A 18 12.96 4.05 3.67
CA TYR A 18 14.15 3.21 3.78
C TYR A 18 14.28 2.58 5.16
N ASP A 19 14.10 3.37 6.21
CA ASP A 19 14.28 2.95 7.61
C ASP A 19 12.96 2.66 8.34
N HIS A 20 11.81 2.70 7.64
CA HIS A 20 10.45 2.64 8.22
C HIS A 20 10.26 3.73 9.30
N ALA A 21 10.82 4.92 9.05
CA ALA A 21 10.71 6.04 9.95
C ALA A 21 9.28 6.63 9.95
N ASP A 22 8.85 7.16 11.10
CA ASP A 22 7.68 8.01 11.15
C ASP A 22 7.99 9.35 10.46
N LEU A 23 7.54 9.47 9.20
CA LEU A 23 7.81 10.65 8.38
C LEU A 23 7.30 11.93 9.03
N HIS A 24 6.17 11.86 9.75
CA HIS A 24 5.59 13.00 10.46
C HIS A 24 6.49 13.53 11.59
N SER A 25 7.38 12.70 12.14
CA SER A 25 8.34 13.11 13.16
C SER A 25 9.61 13.74 12.61
N LEU A 26 9.82 13.67 11.28
CA LEU A 26 10.99 14.18 10.59
C LEU A 26 10.77 15.59 10.05
N THR A 27 11.86 16.30 9.74
CA THR A 27 11.75 17.48 8.88
C THR A 27 11.45 17.04 7.44
N ALA A 28 10.81 17.89 6.65
CA ALA A 28 10.50 17.58 5.24
C ALA A 28 11.76 17.14 4.45
N ALA A 29 12.91 17.77 4.70
CA ALA A 29 14.16 17.39 4.05
C ALA A 29 14.66 16.00 4.47
N GLN A 30 14.47 15.62 5.74
CA GLN A 30 14.83 14.28 6.22
C GLN A 30 13.88 13.21 5.68
N ALA A 31 12.58 13.48 5.66
CA ALA A 31 11.59 12.59 5.10
C ALA A 31 11.84 12.34 3.60
N LEU A 32 12.11 13.42 2.85
CA LEU A 32 12.43 13.31 1.43
C LEU A 32 13.72 12.50 1.20
N ALA A 33 14.78 12.77 1.95
CA ALA A 33 16.04 12.04 1.82
C ALA A 33 15.90 10.53 2.13
N ASP A 34 15.04 10.16 3.10
CA ASP A 34 14.75 8.76 3.41
C ASP A 34 13.98 8.08 2.26
N LEU A 35 12.97 8.75 1.73
CA LEU A 35 12.21 8.25 0.57
C LEU A 35 13.08 8.14 -0.69
N GLU A 36 13.90 9.13 -0.99
CA GLU A 36 14.84 9.12 -2.14
C GLU A 36 15.84 7.97 -2.05
N LYS A 37 16.32 7.67 -0.84
CA LYS A 37 17.23 6.55 -0.62
C LYS A 37 16.59 5.20 -0.98
N ASN A 38 15.33 4.99 -0.62
CA ASN A 38 14.60 3.78 -0.99
C ASN A 38 14.20 3.77 -2.46
N ASP A 39 13.83 4.92 -3.03
CA ASP A 39 13.51 5.06 -4.45
C ASP A 39 14.72 4.68 -5.34
N ALA A 40 15.92 5.08 -4.95
CA ALA A 40 17.15 4.70 -5.65
C ALA A 40 17.36 3.18 -5.68
N LEU A 41 17.07 2.47 -4.58
CA LEU A 41 17.12 1.00 -4.54
C LEU A 41 16.04 0.35 -5.42
N LEU A 42 14.83 0.89 -5.41
CA LEU A 42 13.75 0.39 -6.26
C LEU A 42 14.11 0.56 -7.74
N ARG A 43 14.69 1.69 -8.13
CA ARG A 43 15.18 1.93 -9.49
C ARG A 43 16.32 1.01 -9.88
N GLU A 44 17.24 0.71 -8.98
CA GLU A 44 18.32 -0.25 -9.22
C GLU A 44 17.75 -1.66 -9.47
N LEU A 45 16.73 -2.07 -8.73
CA LEU A 45 16.16 -3.43 -8.79
C LEU A 45 15.16 -3.62 -9.93
N LEU A 46 14.35 -2.61 -10.24
CA LEU A 46 13.17 -2.70 -11.09
C LEU A 46 13.22 -1.78 -12.31
N GLY A 47 14.18 -0.85 -12.36
CA GLY A 47 14.27 0.16 -13.41
C GLY A 47 13.54 1.46 -13.06
N ASP A 48 13.52 2.39 -14.04
CA ASP A 48 12.82 3.66 -13.88
C ASP A 48 11.31 3.45 -13.80
N GLY A 49 10.68 4.16 -12.86
CA GLY A 49 9.24 4.10 -12.63
C GLY A 49 8.80 5.10 -11.57
N ASP A 50 7.50 5.29 -11.45
CA ASP A 50 6.87 6.09 -10.41
C ASP A 50 6.46 5.16 -9.26
N TYR A 51 7.32 5.08 -8.23
CA TYR A 51 7.07 4.28 -7.04
C TYR A 51 6.24 5.10 -6.06
N TRP A 52 4.92 4.85 -6.04
CA TRP A 52 4.00 5.54 -5.13
C TRP A 52 4.37 5.28 -3.68
N VAL A 53 4.15 6.26 -2.83
CA VAL A 53 4.58 6.20 -1.43
C VAL A 53 3.45 5.69 -0.55
N ARG A 54 3.74 4.66 0.26
CA ARG A 54 2.93 4.35 1.44
C ARG A 54 3.69 4.81 2.68
N PRO A 55 3.27 5.89 3.35
CA PRO A 55 3.99 6.35 4.53
C PRO A 55 3.93 5.31 5.64
N PRO A 56 5.03 5.06 6.37
CA PRO A 56 5.00 4.26 7.58
C PRO A 56 3.92 4.75 8.56
N TYR A 57 3.23 3.84 9.21
CA TYR A 57 2.11 4.11 10.12
C TYR A 57 0.92 4.85 9.48
N GLY A 58 0.92 5.06 8.18
CA GLY A 58 -0.07 5.89 7.49
C GLY A 58 0.05 7.38 7.78
N LEU A 59 1.14 7.82 8.42
CA LEU A 59 1.36 9.17 8.90
C LEU A 59 2.21 9.97 7.90
N CYS A 60 1.62 11.02 7.35
CA CYS A 60 2.28 12.02 6.52
C CYS A 60 1.53 13.34 6.73
N SER A 61 2.24 14.42 6.99
CA SER A 61 1.62 15.74 7.06
C SER A 61 1.33 16.27 5.66
N ASP A 62 0.36 17.19 5.55
CA ASP A 62 0.03 17.85 4.28
C ASP A 62 1.28 18.48 3.63
N ARG A 63 2.14 19.09 4.44
CA ARG A 63 3.38 19.69 3.96
C ARG A 63 4.36 18.69 3.34
N GLU A 64 4.45 17.48 3.91
CA GLU A 64 5.30 16.42 3.36
C GLU A 64 4.66 15.84 2.10
N ALA A 65 3.36 15.60 2.13
CA ALA A 65 2.60 15.14 0.99
C ALA A 65 2.74 16.10 -0.21
N GLU A 66 2.54 17.40 -0.01
CA GLU A 66 2.67 18.44 -1.03
C GLU A 66 4.08 18.51 -1.66
N SER A 67 5.11 18.02 -0.96
CA SER A 67 6.47 17.96 -1.50
C SER A 67 6.74 16.78 -2.42
N LEU A 68 5.82 15.82 -2.48
CA LEU A 68 5.97 14.60 -3.28
C LEU A 68 5.35 14.78 -4.68
N THR A 69 6.05 14.27 -5.68
CA THR A 69 5.59 14.29 -7.07
C THR A 69 4.81 13.03 -7.45
N VAL A 70 4.75 12.07 -6.55
CA VAL A 70 4.03 10.79 -6.72
C VAL A 70 2.86 10.69 -5.76
N PRO A 71 1.82 9.90 -6.10
CA PRO A 71 0.69 9.63 -5.20
C PRO A 71 1.11 8.95 -3.89
N LEU A 72 0.32 9.18 -2.84
CA LEU A 72 0.42 8.45 -1.59
C LEU A 72 -0.73 7.45 -1.47
N VAL A 73 -0.43 6.27 -0.91
CA VAL A 73 -1.39 5.19 -0.75
C VAL A 73 -1.48 4.80 0.71
N ASN A 74 -2.62 5.02 1.31
CA ASN A 74 -3.00 4.48 2.60
C ASN A 74 -4.05 3.38 2.43
N TRP A 75 -4.95 3.21 3.37
CA TRP A 75 -5.99 2.18 3.38
C TRP A 75 -7.29 2.70 3.97
N SER A 76 -8.39 2.07 3.58
CA SER A 76 -9.71 2.24 4.18
C SER A 76 -10.06 1.10 5.12
N VAL A 77 -9.49 -0.09 4.92
CA VAL A 77 -9.71 -1.26 5.78
C VAL A 77 -8.41 -1.62 6.49
N ASP A 78 -8.35 -1.34 7.80
CA ASP A 78 -7.24 -1.77 8.66
C ASP A 78 -7.61 -3.10 9.32
N THR A 79 -6.90 -4.14 8.95
CA THR A 79 -7.16 -5.49 9.48
C THR A 79 -6.61 -5.71 10.88
N GLU A 80 -5.82 -4.79 11.41
CA GLU A 80 -5.08 -4.93 12.67
C GLU A 80 -4.28 -6.25 12.78
N ASP A 81 -3.83 -6.80 11.64
CA ASP A 81 -3.12 -8.08 11.57
C ASP A 81 -1.81 -8.07 12.36
N TRP A 82 -1.11 -6.94 12.37
CA TRP A 82 0.10 -6.69 13.14
C TRP A 82 -0.10 -6.84 14.65
N LYS A 83 -1.33 -6.62 15.12
CA LYS A 83 -1.73 -6.64 16.53
C LYS A 83 -2.36 -7.98 16.92
N SER A 84 -3.38 -8.43 16.16
CA SER A 84 -4.12 -9.64 16.47
C SER A 84 -3.32 -10.91 16.23
N LYS A 85 -2.57 -10.96 15.11
CA LYS A 85 -1.84 -12.15 14.62
C LYS A 85 -2.72 -13.41 14.58
N ASP A 86 -4.00 -13.22 14.27
CA ASP A 86 -5.06 -14.22 14.31
C ASP A 86 -5.83 -14.18 12.99
N ALA A 87 -5.69 -15.23 12.17
CA ALA A 87 -6.26 -15.26 10.82
C ALA A 87 -7.78 -15.09 10.82
N GLU A 88 -8.49 -15.67 11.79
CA GLU A 88 -9.96 -15.55 11.84
C GLU A 88 -10.39 -14.11 12.14
N LYS A 89 -9.73 -13.43 13.06
CA LYS A 89 -10.03 -12.02 13.35
C LYS A 89 -9.74 -11.09 12.17
N ILE A 90 -8.66 -11.36 11.46
CA ILE A 90 -8.30 -10.63 10.24
C ILE A 90 -9.40 -10.81 9.19
N LEU A 91 -9.84 -12.05 8.97
CA LEU A 91 -10.91 -12.38 8.03
C LEU A 91 -12.25 -11.76 8.43
N ASP A 92 -12.61 -11.79 9.72
CA ASP A 92 -13.83 -11.16 10.22
C ASP A 92 -13.87 -9.65 9.89
N ILE A 93 -12.74 -8.96 10.02
CA ILE A 93 -12.63 -7.54 9.65
C ILE A 93 -12.79 -7.37 8.15
N ILE A 94 -12.03 -8.13 7.34
CA ILE A 94 -12.11 -8.04 5.88
C ILE A 94 -13.53 -8.31 5.38
N TYR A 95 -14.18 -9.35 5.85
CA TYR A 95 -15.53 -9.73 5.38
C TYR A 95 -16.62 -8.74 5.81
N ARG A 96 -16.41 -8.05 6.92
CA ARG A 96 -17.35 -7.05 7.42
C ARG A 96 -17.18 -5.71 6.69
N ASP A 97 -15.94 -5.29 6.45
CA ASP A 97 -15.62 -3.90 6.12
C ASP A 97 -15.19 -3.69 4.66
N ALA A 98 -14.71 -4.73 3.97
CA ALA A 98 -14.23 -4.57 2.60
C ALA A 98 -15.36 -4.50 1.57
N GLY A 99 -15.31 -3.50 0.72
CA GLY A 99 -16.24 -3.26 -0.37
C GLY A 99 -15.54 -2.83 -1.68
N ASP A 100 -16.34 -2.45 -2.67
CA ASP A 100 -15.82 -1.99 -3.96
C ASP A 100 -15.07 -0.67 -3.81
N GLY A 101 -13.83 -0.66 -4.28
CA GLY A 101 -12.95 0.51 -4.20
C GLY A 101 -12.12 0.62 -2.93
N ASP A 102 -12.24 -0.30 -2.00
CA ASP A 102 -11.44 -0.29 -0.78
C ASP A 102 -10.00 -0.74 -0.99
N ILE A 103 -9.11 -0.18 -0.18
CA ILE A 103 -7.71 -0.58 -0.05
C ILE A 103 -7.52 -1.24 1.32
N ILE A 104 -7.15 -2.52 1.30
CA ILE A 104 -7.01 -3.35 2.51
C ILE A 104 -5.55 -3.40 2.94
N LEU A 105 -5.27 -3.10 4.21
CA LEU A 105 -3.94 -3.21 4.79
C LEU A 105 -3.69 -4.59 5.38
N LEU A 106 -2.57 -5.19 5.00
CA LEU A 106 -2.02 -6.44 5.56
C LEU A 106 -0.49 -6.37 5.57
N HIS A 107 0.13 -7.18 6.43
CA HIS A 107 1.59 -7.27 6.55
C HIS A 107 2.03 -8.73 6.36
N ASP A 108 2.87 -8.99 5.37
CA ASP A 108 3.37 -10.35 5.04
C ASP A 108 4.40 -10.92 6.03
N ARG A 109 4.73 -10.19 7.08
CA ARG A 109 5.64 -10.60 8.16
C ARG A 109 5.12 -11.76 9.01
N TYR A 110 3.81 -12.01 8.99
CA TYR A 110 3.14 -12.98 9.83
C TYR A 110 2.43 -14.03 8.98
N LEU A 111 2.69 -15.31 9.24
CA LEU A 111 2.05 -16.40 8.49
C LEU A 111 0.52 -16.36 8.59
N ASN A 112 -0.03 -15.94 9.72
CA ASN A 112 -1.47 -15.80 9.90
C ASN A 112 -2.07 -14.68 9.02
N SER A 113 -1.32 -13.61 8.77
CA SER A 113 -1.73 -12.55 7.83
C SER A 113 -1.73 -13.07 6.39
N VAL A 114 -0.71 -13.86 6.02
CA VAL A 114 -0.63 -14.48 4.68
C VAL A 114 -1.78 -15.48 4.48
N ASP A 115 -2.05 -16.35 5.46
CA ASP A 115 -3.17 -17.29 5.42
C ASP A 115 -4.50 -16.56 5.26
N ALA A 116 -4.74 -15.53 6.07
CA ALA A 116 -5.94 -14.71 5.98
C ALA A 116 -6.07 -14.02 4.61
N ALA A 117 -4.98 -13.46 4.08
CA ALA A 117 -4.99 -12.81 2.77
C ALA A 117 -5.39 -13.77 1.65
N LEU A 118 -4.82 -14.98 1.62
CA LEU A 118 -5.14 -16.00 0.60
C LEU A 118 -6.60 -16.42 0.69
N ARG A 119 -7.09 -16.69 1.89
CA ARG A 119 -8.50 -17.07 2.12
C ARG A 119 -9.47 -15.93 1.79
N ALA A 120 -9.11 -14.68 2.11
CA ALA A 120 -9.91 -13.51 1.76
C ALA A 120 -9.99 -13.33 0.24
N VAL A 121 -8.88 -13.50 -0.48
CA VAL A 121 -8.87 -13.44 -1.94
C VAL A 121 -9.82 -14.48 -2.54
N ASP A 122 -9.70 -15.74 -2.12
CA ASP A 122 -10.56 -16.81 -2.62
C ASP A 122 -12.05 -16.52 -2.35
N HIS A 123 -12.37 -16.05 -1.16
CA HIS A 123 -13.75 -15.76 -0.75
C HIS A 123 -14.35 -14.58 -1.51
N LEU A 124 -13.64 -13.47 -1.58
CA LEU A 124 -14.11 -12.26 -2.26
C LEU A 124 -14.21 -12.46 -3.78
N GLN A 125 -13.31 -13.23 -4.39
CA GLN A 125 -13.43 -13.60 -5.80
C GLN A 125 -14.69 -14.42 -6.09
N GLN A 126 -15.07 -15.34 -5.19
CA GLN A 126 -16.33 -16.10 -5.31
C GLN A 126 -17.57 -15.21 -5.21
N GLN A 127 -17.46 -14.06 -4.54
CA GLN A 127 -18.50 -13.02 -4.49
C GLN A 127 -18.49 -12.07 -5.67
N GLY A 128 -17.57 -12.25 -6.62
CA GLY A 128 -17.48 -11.43 -7.85
C GLY A 128 -16.53 -10.24 -7.75
N TYR A 129 -15.80 -10.06 -6.65
CA TYR A 129 -14.77 -9.03 -6.56
C TYR A 129 -13.56 -9.39 -7.42
N ARG A 130 -12.89 -8.34 -7.89
CA ARG A 130 -11.60 -8.43 -8.57
C ARG A 130 -10.56 -7.69 -7.73
N PHE A 131 -9.40 -8.32 -7.56
CA PHE A 131 -8.24 -7.66 -6.98
C PHE A 131 -7.44 -6.99 -8.10
N VAL A 132 -7.11 -5.75 -7.90
CA VAL A 132 -6.37 -4.92 -8.85
C VAL A 132 -5.30 -4.12 -8.10
N THR A 133 -4.32 -3.59 -8.82
CA THR A 133 -3.39 -2.64 -8.24
C THR A 133 -4.10 -1.31 -7.93
N VAL A 134 -3.51 -0.47 -7.07
CA VAL A 134 -4.12 0.84 -6.76
C VAL A 134 -4.16 1.73 -8.00
N ALA A 135 -3.14 1.66 -8.86
CA ALA A 135 -3.14 2.39 -10.13
C ALA A 135 -4.28 1.93 -11.05
N GLU A 136 -4.51 0.62 -11.16
CA GLU A 136 -5.64 0.08 -11.92
C GLU A 136 -6.98 0.46 -11.29
N LEU A 137 -7.08 0.49 -9.95
CA LEU A 137 -8.29 0.90 -9.25
C LEU A 137 -8.66 2.34 -9.60
N LEU A 138 -7.72 3.29 -9.54
CA LEU A 138 -7.96 4.67 -9.94
C LEU A 138 -8.41 4.74 -11.40
N ALA A 139 -7.70 4.08 -12.30
CA ALA A 139 -8.04 4.07 -13.73
C ALA A 139 -9.45 3.51 -13.99
N LEU A 140 -9.85 2.42 -13.31
CA LEU A 140 -11.19 1.84 -13.42
C LEU A 140 -12.29 2.78 -12.94
N LYS A 141 -11.98 3.63 -11.96
CA LYS A 141 -12.90 4.64 -11.41
C LYS A 141 -12.81 6.00 -12.14
N GLY A 142 -11.95 6.12 -13.15
CA GLY A 142 -11.78 7.37 -13.93
C GLY A 142 -11.08 8.48 -13.14
N VAL A 143 -10.27 8.12 -12.14
CA VAL A 143 -9.51 9.06 -11.32
C VAL A 143 -8.08 9.10 -11.84
N GLU A 144 -7.61 10.28 -12.23
CA GLU A 144 -6.20 10.49 -12.56
C GLU A 144 -5.37 10.59 -11.26
N PRO A 145 -4.25 9.86 -11.15
CA PRO A 145 -3.40 9.94 -9.97
C PRO A 145 -2.66 11.29 -9.91
N GLU A 146 -2.70 11.93 -8.75
CA GLU A 146 -2.04 13.22 -8.52
C GLU A 146 -0.92 13.07 -7.48
N GLY A 147 0.24 13.71 -7.75
CA GLY A 147 1.34 13.77 -6.80
C GLY A 147 0.94 14.49 -5.52
N GLY A 148 1.32 13.92 -4.37
CA GLY A 148 0.96 14.45 -3.06
C GLY A 148 -0.45 14.10 -2.57
N GLU A 149 -1.33 13.60 -3.43
CA GLU A 149 -2.68 13.17 -3.03
C GLU A 149 -2.63 11.82 -2.29
N VAL A 150 -3.45 11.69 -1.25
CA VAL A 150 -3.50 10.49 -0.38
C VAL A 150 -4.73 9.65 -0.67
N TYR A 151 -4.56 8.54 -1.35
CA TYR A 151 -5.62 7.59 -1.67
C TYR A 151 -5.79 6.54 -0.56
N ARG A 152 -7.00 6.45 0.00
CA ARG A 152 -7.39 5.44 1.00
C ARG A 152 -8.41 4.45 0.48
N SER A 153 -9.27 4.91 -0.42
CA SER A 153 -10.25 4.16 -1.18
C SER A 153 -10.59 4.96 -2.43
N VAL A 154 -11.25 4.34 -3.41
CA VAL A 154 -11.72 5.02 -4.63
C VAL A 154 -13.14 4.57 -4.94
N SER A 155 -14.13 5.42 -4.68
CA SER A 155 -15.56 5.11 -4.87
C SER A 155 -16.10 5.64 -6.20
#